data_cf3cd8b1e7d8c129c53d1c40bd60f451
#
_entry.id   cf3cd8b1e7d8c129c53d1c40bd60f451
#
_cell.length_a   1.000
_cell.length_b   1.000
_cell.length_c   1.000
_cell.angle_alpha   90.00
_cell.angle_beta   90.00
_cell.angle_gamma   90.00
#
_symmetry.space_group_name_H-M   'P 1'
#
loop_
_entity.id
_entity.type
_entity.pdbx_description
1 polymer ?
#
loop_
_entity_poly.entity_id
_entity_poly.type
_entity_poly.pdbx_seq_one_letter_code
_entity_poly.pdbx_strand_id
1 'polypeptide(L)'
;SRTRSHKSDIGGVVLGIADPEQVRAEAEGMLERVRLARPDAVIEGFTVQQMAVRAGAHELIIGMTDDQLFGPVILFGQGGISVEVVADQALALPPLNLSLARELISRTRISRLLKGYRNQPAAALDEIAYTLIKISQLVIDFAEITELDINPLFADDKGVLALDARIKVAPPKRPGAARLAIRPYPKRLEEQVQLQNGEEYLIRPIRPEDEAAVRRAFERMSPEDIRLRLHTPTSQLTHATVARLTQLDYDRDMGLVAVASPFRGAAAEIHGGVRISADPDGQTAEFWVTVLSGLQSRGLGHLLMSRILAYARNRGISEVYGMVLRENGGMLTLCRDLGFREIEPPGGGEAVEVRLALS
;
A
#
# COMPACT_ATOMS: atom_id res chain seq x y z
N SER A 1 21.42 -4.11 28.28
CA SER A 1 20.61 -2.92 28.55
C SER A 1 21.44 -1.66 28.29
N ARG A 2 21.38 -1.13 27.03
CA ARG A 2 21.97 0.18 26.72
C ARG A 2 20.94 1.22 27.16
N THR A 3 21.18 1.86 28.28
CA THR A 3 20.45 3.04 28.76
C THR A 3 20.51 4.12 27.66
N ARG A 4 19.36 4.46 27.08
CA ARG A 4 19.19 5.60 26.16
C ARG A 4 19.29 6.88 27.00
N SER A 5 20.49 7.39 27.25
CA SER A 5 20.64 8.79 27.73
C SER A 5 20.43 9.70 26.53
N HIS A 6 19.42 10.57 26.60
CA HIS A 6 19.28 11.62 25.60
C HIS A 6 20.54 12.50 25.62
N LYS A 7 21.10 12.82 24.43
CA LYS A 7 22.31 13.65 24.30
C LYS A 7 22.18 14.98 25.06
N SER A 8 20.97 15.54 25.05
CA SER A 8 20.62 16.78 25.76
C SER A 8 20.78 16.67 27.27
N ASP A 9 20.46 15.50 27.88
CA ASP A 9 20.44 15.29 29.34
C ASP A 9 21.87 15.32 29.94
N ILE A 10 22.87 15.02 29.12
CA ILE A 10 24.29 15.01 29.52
C ILE A 10 25.08 16.24 29.00
N GLY A 11 24.36 17.27 28.55
CA GLY A 11 24.99 18.47 28.00
C GLY A 11 25.71 18.27 26.65
N GLY A 12 25.29 17.22 25.89
CA GLY A 12 25.85 16.88 24.57
C GLY A 12 25.24 17.65 23.39
N VAL A 13 24.42 18.69 23.66
CA VAL A 13 23.85 19.59 22.64
C VAL A 13 23.95 21.02 23.13
N VAL A 14 24.45 21.91 22.29
CA VAL A 14 24.47 23.36 22.51
C VAL A 14 23.80 24.04 21.32
N LEU A 15 22.92 24.97 21.60
CA LEU A 15 22.15 25.73 20.62
C LEU A 15 22.55 27.21 20.60
N GLY A 16 22.28 27.89 19.48
CA GLY A 16 22.47 29.34 19.38
C GLY A 16 23.90 29.79 19.24
N ILE A 17 24.80 28.98 18.72
CA ILE A 17 26.20 29.33 18.45
C ILE A 17 26.25 30.27 17.25
N ALA A 18 26.90 31.41 17.41
CA ALA A 18 26.91 32.49 16.43
C ALA A 18 28.18 32.50 15.53
N ASP A 19 29.31 32.03 16.03
CA ASP A 19 30.58 32.14 15.34
C ASP A 19 31.51 30.93 15.58
N PRO A 20 32.59 30.77 14.78
CA PRO A 20 33.52 29.65 14.89
C PRO A 20 34.31 29.59 16.22
N GLU A 21 34.50 30.70 16.91
CA GLU A 21 35.22 30.72 18.19
C GLU A 21 34.34 30.11 19.29
N GLN A 22 33.04 30.45 19.28
CA GLN A 22 32.06 29.83 20.15
C GLN A 22 31.91 28.34 19.87
N VAL A 23 31.94 27.87 18.60
CA VAL A 23 31.94 26.43 18.27
C VAL A 23 33.07 25.71 19.00
N ARG A 24 34.29 26.29 18.97
CA ARG A 24 35.46 25.66 19.59
C ARG A 24 35.33 25.61 21.11
N ALA A 25 34.97 26.73 21.72
CA ALA A 25 34.81 26.83 23.17
C ALA A 25 33.73 25.88 23.70
N GLU A 26 32.58 25.81 23.00
CA GLU A 26 31.48 24.92 23.39
C GLU A 26 31.82 23.45 23.16
N ALA A 27 32.57 23.11 22.13
CA ALA A 27 33.05 21.75 21.91
C ALA A 27 33.97 21.27 23.05
N GLU A 28 34.90 22.11 23.49
CA GLU A 28 35.81 21.83 24.62
C GLU A 28 35.00 21.66 25.92
N GLY A 29 34.11 22.59 26.22
CA GLY A 29 33.21 22.49 27.38
C GLY A 29 32.31 21.29 27.38
N MET A 30 31.81 20.88 26.18
CA MET A 30 30.99 19.68 26.01
C MET A 30 31.79 18.41 26.29
N LEU A 31 33.05 18.34 25.83
CA LEU A 31 33.94 17.22 26.15
C LEU A 31 34.10 17.03 27.65
N GLU A 32 34.31 18.11 28.38
CA GLU A 32 34.43 18.07 29.86
C GLU A 32 33.14 17.59 30.52
N ARG A 33 32.00 18.17 30.13
CA ARG A 33 30.69 17.78 30.69
C ARG A 33 30.37 16.30 30.44
N VAL A 34 30.62 15.83 29.24
CA VAL A 34 30.36 14.42 28.88
C VAL A 34 31.32 13.47 29.62
N ARG A 35 32.59 13.81 29.74
CA ARG A 35 33.58 13.00 30.49
C ARG A 35 33.23 12.91 31.97
N LEU A 36 32.74 13.97 32.59
CA LEU A 36 32.27 13.95 33.97
C LEU A 36 31.00 13.11 34.15
N ALA A 37 30.06 13.23 33.24
CA ALA A 37 28.79 12.50 33.30
C ALA A 37 28.92 11.01 32.89
N ARG A 38 29.83 10.71 31.99
CA ARG A 38 30.04 9.36 31.40
C ARG A 38 31.53 9.16 31.08
N PRO A 39 32.35 8.78 32.08
CA PRO A 39 33.78 8.58 31.90
C PRO A 39 34.17 7.52 30.86
N ASP A 40 33.29 6.59 30.61
CA ASP A 40 33.42 5.48 29.67
C ASP A 40 32.94 5.81 28.23
N ALA A 41 32.40 7.01 27.99
CA ALA A 41 31.92 7.41 26.70
C ALA A 41 33.07 7.71 25.71
N VAL A 42 33.04 7.08 24.54
CA VAL A 42 33.92 7.38 23.43
C VAL A 42 33.25 8.45 22.57
N ILE A 43 33.91 9.63 22.43
CA ILE A 43 33.43 10.70 21.57
C ILE A 43 34.25 10.68 20.29
N GLU A 44 33.60 10.36 19.18
CA GLU A 44 34.23 10.27 17.86
C GLU A 44 34.37 11.63 17.16
N GLY A 45 33.59 12.63 17.60
CA GLY A 45 33.61 13.97 17.04
C GLY A 45 32.36 14.77 17.36
N PHE A 46 32.28 15.94 16.73
CA PHE A 46 31.16 16.87 16.85
C PHE A 46 30.47 17.06 15.49
N THR A 47 29.16 17.26 15.53
CA THR A 47 28.39 17.69 14.36
C THR A 47 27.95 19.13 14.58
N VAL A 48 28.29 19.99 13.64
CA VAL A 48 27.81 21.39 13.60
C VAL A 48 26.75 21.48 12.52
N GLN A 49 25.59 21.99 12.89
CA GLN A 49 24.43 22.08 11.99
C GLN A 49 23.90 23.51 11.97
N GLN A 50 23.33 23.90 10.84
CA GLN A 50 22.63 25.18 10.73
C GLN A 50 21.47 25.21 11.72
N MET A 51 21.35 26.31 12.48
CA MET A 51 20.25 26.50 13.41
C MET A 51 18.94 26.69 12.66
N ALA A 52 17.98 25.77 12.87
CA ALA A 52 16.64 25.88 12.30
C ALA A 52 15.76 26.69 13.26
N VAL A 53 15.48 27.94 12.91
CA VAL A 53 14.56 28.79 13.66
C VAL A 53 13.29 28.98 12.83
N ARG A 54 12.19 28.40 13.29
CA ARG A 54 10.85 28.55 12.70
C ARG A 54 9.86 28.95 13.80
N ALA A 55 9.73 30.26 13.99
CA ALA A 55 8.82 30.82 14.99
C ALA A 55 7.38 30.38 14.70
N GLY A 56 6.72 29.76 15.68
CA GLY A 56 5.34 29.30 15.56
C GLY A 56 5.14 27.99 14.83
N ALA A 57 6.21 27.31 14.38
CA ALA A 57 6.09 25.97 13.81
C ALA A 57 5.61 24.96 14.85
N HIS A 58 4.76 24.05 14.43
CA HIS A 58 4.33 22.91 15.25
C HIS A 58 5.39 21.83 15.24
N GLU A 59 5.66 21.27 16.40
CA GLU A 59 6.54 20.10 16.54
C GLU A 59 5.70 18.83 16.37
N LEU A 60 6.03 18.03 15.39
CA LEU A 60 5.38 16.77 15.07
C LEU A 60 6.35 15.61 15.26
N ILE A 61 5.81 14.41 15.43
CA ILE A 61 6.55 13.15 15.36
C ILE A 61 6.01 12.27 14.25
N ILE A 62 6.92 11.69 13.49
CA ILE A 62 6.60 10.56 12.60
C ILE A 62 7.51 9.41 13.01
N GLY A 63 6.89 8.29 13.41
CA GLY A 63 7.59 7.07 13.78
C GLY A 63 7.19 5.90 12.90
N MET A 64 8.04 4.88 12.86
CA MET A 64 7.68 3.55 12.38
C MET A 64 8.37 2.51 13.25
N THR A 65 7.62 1.48 13.60
CA THR A 65 8.12 0.29 14.30
C THR A 65 7.59 -0.96 13.65
N ASP A 66 8.36 -2.04 13.70
CA ASP A 66 7.96 -3.34 13.17
C ASP A 66 7.22 -4.12 14.26
N ASP A 67 5.89 -4.20 14.15
CA ASP A 67 5.03 -4.96 15.04
C ASP A 67 5.06 -6.45 14.69
N GLN A 68 4.91 -7.32 15.69
CA GLN A 68 5.01 -8.77 15.48
C GLN A 68 3.85 -9.35 14.66
N LEU A 69 2.66 -8.75 14.76
CA LEU A 69 1.44 -9.21 14.08
C LEU A 69 1.21 -8.45 12.77
N PHE A 70 1.32 -7.12 12.82
CA PHE A 70 0.97 -6.23 11.71
C PHE A 70 2.16 -5.84 10.84
N GLY A 71 3.39 -6.24 11.20
CA GLY A 71 4.58 -5.75 10.51
C GLY A 71 4.79 -4.25 10.75
N PRO A 72 5.23 -3.48 9.74
CA PRO A 72 5.47 -2.06 9.92
C PRO A 72 4.20 -1.28 10.28
N VAL A 73 4.28 -0.48 11.34
CA VAL A 73 3.22 0.43 11.79
C VAL A 73 3.77 1.84 11.79
N ILE A 74 3.09 2.75 11.11
CA ILE A 74 3.43 4.18 11.03
C ILE A 74 2.70 4.92 12.13
N LEU A 75 3.43 5.75 12.88
CA LEU A 75 2.93 6.63 13.93
C LEU A 75 3.01 8.07 13.45
N PHE A 76 1.98 8.86 13.73
CA PHE A 76 1.95 10.31 13.57
C PHE A 76 1.36 10.95 14.82
N GLY A 77 1.92 12.08 15.24
CA GLY A 77 1.39 12.79 16.39
C GLY A 77 2.10 14.11 16.72
N GLN A 78 1.76 14.65 17.89
CA GLN A 78 2.45 15.79 18.46
C GLN A 78 3.86 15.37 18.90
N GLY A 79 4.88 16.12 18.46
CA GLY A 79 6.29 15.93 18.79
C GLY A 79 6.75 16.79 19.95
N GLY A 80 8.09 16.88 20.09
CA GLY A 80 8.74 17.66 21.12
C GLY A 80 8.76 16.99 22.50
N ILE A 81 9.09 17.77 23.53
CA ILE A 81 9.29 17.29 24.92
C ILE A 81 7.99 16.74 25.54
N SER A 82 6.83 17.14 25.01
CA SER A 82 5.51 16.76 25.54
C SER A 82 5.01 15.40 25.08
N VAL A 83 5.72 14.68 24.22
CA VAL A 83 5.27 13.41 23.61
C VAL A 83 4.86 12.38 24.66
N GLU A 84 5.67 12.25 25.72
CA GLU A 84 5.43 11.25 26.79
C GLU A 84 4.23 11.60 27.69
N VAL A 85 3.87 12.88 27.79
CA VAL A 85 2.82 13.36 28.68
C VAL A 85 1.47 13.46 27.98
N VAL A 86 1.45 13.93 26.73
CA VAL A 86 0.20 14.23 26.00
C VAL A 86 -0.34 13.03 25.24
N ALA A 87 0.53 12.09 24.84
CA ALA A 87 0.20 10.87 24.09
C ALA A 87 -0.77 11.09 22.92
N ASP A 88 -0.64 12.24 22.22
CA ASP A 88 -1.47 12.57 21.06
C ASP A 88 -0.88 11.93 19.81
N GLN A 89 -1.26 10.68 19.58
CA GLN A 89 -0.71 9.84 18.51
C GLN A 89 -1.81 9.07 17.81
N ALA A 90 -1.62 8.83 16.52
CA ALA A 90 -2.44 7.94 15.72
C ALA A 90 -1.55 6.99 14.93
N LEU A 91 -2.07 5.79 14.67
CA LEU A 91 -1.35 4.71 13.99
C LEU A 91 -2.02 4.38 12.66
N ALA A 92 -1.22 4.00 11.68
CA ALA A 92 -1.69 3.49 10.39
C ALA A 92 -0.75 2.39 9.87
N LEU A 93 -1.30 1.52 9.02
CA LEU A 93 -0.55 0.49 8.33
C LEU A 93 -0.17 0.97 6.92
N PRO A 94 1.10 0.79 6.48
CA PRO A 94 1.45 1.02 5.08
C PRO A 94 0.79 -0.03 4.16
N PRO A 95 0.50 0.31 2.89
CA PRO A 95 0.80 1.55 2.19
C PRO A 95 -0.16 2.70 2.48
N LEU A 96 0.35 3.92 2.57
CA LEU A 96 -0.47 5.13 2.70
C LEU A 96 -0.66 5.80 1.34
N ASN A 97 -1.88 6.24 1.07
CA ASN A 97 -2.21 7.20 0.02
C ASN A 97 -2.61 8.55 0.65
N LEU A 98 -2.92 9.55 -0.19
CA LEU A 98 -3.24 10.89 0.31
C LEU A 98 -4.47 10.92 1.24
N SER A 99 -5.48 10.10 0.94
CA SER A 99 -6.69 10.01 1.78
C SER A 99 -6.37 9.42 3.15
N LEU A 100 -5.66 8.29 3.19
CA LEU A 100 -5.24 7.62 4.42
C LEU A 100 -4.28 8.48 5.26
N ALA A 101 -3.35 9.19 4.60
CA ALA A 101 -2.45 10.11 5.30
C ALA A 101 -3.20 11.28 5.94
N ARG A 102 -4.15 11.89 5.22
CA ARG A 102 -5.01 12.96 5.77
C ARG A 102 -5.92 12.45 6.90
N GLU A 103 -6.44 11.23 6.78
CA GLU A 103 -7.21 10.58 7.83
C GLU A 103 -6.34 10.37 9.09
N LEU A 104 -5.14 9.81 8.94
CA LEU A 104 -4.18 9.62 10.03
C LEU A 104 -3.91 10.93 10.78
N ILE A 105 -3.64 12.03 10.05
CA ILE A 105 -3.49 13.37 10.63
C ILE A 105 -4.74 13.77 11.41
N SER A 106 -5.92 13.60 10.82
CA SER A 106 -7.20 14.05 11.40
C SER A 106 -7.56 13.36 12.71
N ARG A 107 -7.05 12.16 12.96
CA ARG A 107 -7.28 11.37 14.19
C ARG A 107 -6.49 11.88 15.39
N THR A 108 -5.55 12.80 15.20
CA THR A 108 -4.79 13.43 16.29
C THR A 108 -5.42 14.73 16.77
N ARG A 109 -5.16 15.11 18.01
CA ARG A 109 -5.62 16.40 18.58
C ARG A 109 -4.88 17.57 17.95
N ILE A 110 -3.58 17.41 17.67
CA ILE A 110 -2.74 18.43 17.05
C ILE A 110 -3.31 18.85 15.68
N SER A 111 -4.06 18.00 14.98
CA SER A 111 -4.70 18.32 13.70
C SER A 111 -5.58 19.58 13.75
N ARG A 112 -6.14 19.89 14.91
CA ARG A 112 -6.95 21.11 15.10
C ARG A 112 -6.10 22.36 15.06
N LEU A 113 -4.90 22.31 15.62
CA LEU A 113 -3.93 23.42 15.59
C LEU A 113 -3.31 23.58 14.21
N LEU A 114 -3.02 22.46 13.52
CA LEU A 114 -2.49 22.46 12.17
C LEU A 114 -3.42 23.13 11.13
N LYS A 115 -4.72 23.21 11.39
CA LYS A 115 -5.69 23.92 10.54
C LYS A 115 -5.69 25.44 10.71
N GLY A 116 -4.81 25.93 11.59
CA GLY A 116 -4.78 27.34 11.98
C GLY A 116 -5.68 27.63 13.19
N TYR A 117 -5.14 28.40 14.12
CA TYR A 117 -5.87 28.79 15.33
C TYR A 117 -5.53 30.22 15.74
N ARG A 118 -6.54 31.05 15.96
CA ARG A 118 -6.42 32.49 16.26
C ARG A 118 -5.57 33.20 15.19
N ASN A 119 -4.40 33.76 15.56
CA ASN A 119 -3.52 34.49 14.67
C ASN A 119 -2.40 33.62 14.03
N GLN A 120 -2.45 32.29 14.20
CA GLN A 120 -1.50 31.40 13.56
C GLN A 120 -2.10 30.85 12.26
N PRO A 121 -1.38 30.96 11.12
CA PRO A 121 -1.84 30.40 9.85
C PRO A 121 -1.90 28.86 9.92
N ALA A 122 -2.64 28.28 9.01
CA ALA A 122 -2.66 26.82 8.87
C ALA A 122 -1.28 26.32 8.41
N ALA A 123 -0.86 25.20 8.97
CA ALA A 123 0.34 24.50 8.48
C ALA A 123 0.07 23.89 7.09
N ALA A 124 1.13 23.63 6.35
CA ALA A 124 1.09 22.98 5.04
C ALA A 124 0.69 21.50 5.17
N LEU A 125 -0.61 21.24 5.41
CA LEU A 125 -1.15 19.89 5.66
C LEU A 125 -0.82 18.88 4.56
N ASP A 126 -0.78 19.32 3.30
CA ASP A 126 -0.46 18.45 2.19
C ASP A 126 1.02 18.02 2.22
N GLU A 127 1.93 18.90 2.63
CA GLU A 127 3.34 18.54 2.80
C GLU A 127 3.55 17.54 3.94
N ILE A 128 2.77 17.66 5.03
CA ILE A 128 2.76 16.66 6.11
C ILE A 128 2.25 15.32 5.56
N ALA A 129 1.13 15.32 4.81
CA ALA A 129 0.56 14.12 4.21
C ALA A 129 1.53 13.46 3.21
N TYR A 130 2.20 14.25 2.34
CA TYR A 130 3.21 13.73 1.42
C TYR A 130 4.43 13.17 2.15
N THR A 131 4.83 13.75 3.28
CA THR A 131 5.91 13.20 4.11
C THR A 131 5.54 11.83 4.66
N LEU A 132 4.33 11.67 5.16
CA LEU A 132 3.82 10.36 5.62
C LEU A 132 3.79 9.32 4.48
N ILE A 133 3.38 9.72 3.27
CA ILE A 133 3.38 8.84 2.10
C ILE A 133 4.82 8.45 1.73
N LYS A 134 5.76 9.38 1.73
CA LYS A 134 7.19 9.11 1.45
C LYS A 134 7.79 8.14 2.48
N ILE A 135 7.47 8.32 3.77
CA ILE A 135 7.89 7.38 4.83
C ILE A 135 7.25 6.01 4.62
N SER A 136 5.97 5.96 4.30
CA SER A 136 5.28 4.72 3.95
C SER A 136 5.96 3.99 2.79
N GLN A 137 6.32 4.73 1.73
CA GLN A 137 7.01 4.14 0.57
C GLN A 137 8.43 3.68 0.94
N LEU A 138 9.17 4.48 1.71
CA LEU A 138 10.50 4.11 2.20
C LEU A 138 10.47 2.78 2.97
N VAL A 139 9.49 2.61 3.83
CA VAL A 139 9.30 1.39 4.62
C VAL A 139 8.93 0.19 3.75
N ILE A 140 8.18 0.38 2.66
CA ILE A 140 7.83 -0.66 1.70
C ILE A 140 9.05 -1.10 0.90
N ASP A 141 9.84 -0.14 0.42
CA ASP A 141 10.99 -0.39 -0.47
C ASP A 141 12.17 -1.01 0.27
N PHE A 142 12.38 -0.64 1.55
CA PHE A 142 13.51 -1.10 2.36
C PHE A 142 13.04 -1.96 3.54
N ALA A 143 13.00 -3.27 3.31
CA ALA A 143 12.57 -4.24 4.31
C ALA A 143 13.53 -4.32 5.53
N GLU A 144 14.75 -3.82 5.38
CA GLU A 144 15.78 -3.74 6.42
C GLU A 144 15.49 -2.71 7.50
N ILE A 145 14.62 -1.72 7.23
CA ILE A 145 14.24 -0.71 8.22
C ILE A 145 13.30 -1.34 9.25
N THR A 146 13.76 -1.44 10.48
CA THR A 146 12.99 -2.01 11.61
C THR A 146 12.44 -0.94 12.54
N GLU A 147 13.01 0.25 12.52
CA GLU A 147 12.56 1.39 13.34
C GLU A 147 12.96 2.69 12.62
N LEU A 148 12.06 3.65 12.60
CA LEU A 148 12.29 5.00 12.12
C LEU A 148 11.64 5.98 13.08
N ASP A 149 12.35 7.07 13.40
CA ASP A 149 11.85 8.13 14.28
C ASP A 149 12.32 9.47 13.76
N ILE A 150 11.38 10.36 13.44
CA ILE A 150 11.60 11.76 13.08
C ILE A 150 10.96 12.59 14.19
N ASN A 151 11.77 13.16 15.07
CA ASN A 151 11.30 13.93 16.21
C ASN A 151 12.36 14.98 16.65
N PRO A 152 12.06 16.30 16.48
CA PRO A 152 10.83 16.82 15.89
C PRO A 152 10.86 16.96 14.36
N LEU A 153 9.68 16.85 13.75
CA LEU A 153 9.39 17.37 12.43
C LEU A 153 8.68 18.72 12.61
N PHE A 154 9.32 19.82 12.22
CA PHE A 154 8.67 21.13 12.23
C PHE A 154 7.71 21.26 11.07
N ALA A 155 6.52 21.81 11.35
CA ALA A 155 5.50 22.10 10.35
C ALA A 155 4.91 23.50 10.55
N ASP A 156 4.93 24.31 9.50
CA ASP A 156 4.32 25.64 9.45
C ASP A 156 3.64 25.89 8.08
N ASP A 157 3.27 27.12 7.80
CA ASP A 157 2.66 27.54 6.52
C ASP A 157 3.64 27.45 5.33
N LYS A 158 4.95 27.33 5.57
CA LYS A 158 6.00 27.22 4.57
C LYS A 158 6.40 25.79 4.23
N GLY A 159 5.85 24.81 4.96
CA GLY A 159 6.13 23.40 4.74
C GLY A 159 6.64 22.66 5.98
N VAL A 160 7.38 21.59 5.75
CA VAL A 160 7.93 20.73 6.80
C VAL A 160 9.45 20.72 6.82
N LEU A 161 10.04 20.50 8.00
CA LEU A 161 11.49 20.36 8.17
C LEU A 161 11.80 19.35 9.27
N ALA A 162 12.44 18.24 8.91
CA ALA A 162 12.93 17.26 9.87
C ALA A 162 14.22 17.78 10.53
N LEU A 163 14.26 17.84 11.86
CA LEU A 163 15.41 18.29 12.63
C LEU A 163 16.27 17.13 13.12
N ASP A 164 15.66 16.04 13.53
CA ASP A 164 16.34 14.79 13.90
C ASP A 164 15.63 13.62 13.25
N ALA A 165 16.41 12.71 12.69
CA ALA A 165 15.89 11.46 12.11
C ALA A 165 16.80 10.31 12.52
N ARG A 166 16.19 9.24 13.03
CA ARG A 166 16.89 8.02 13.44
C ARG A 166 16.30 6.85 12.69
N ILE A 167 17.16 6.04 12.09
CA ILE A 167 16.76 4.84 11.38
C ILE A 167 17.57 3.67 11.93
N LYS A 168 16.87 2.60 12.30
CA LYS A 168 17.48 1.34 12.69
C LYS A 168 17.26 0.32 11.59
N VAL A 169 18.34 -0.31 11.19
CA VAL A 169 18.33 -1.34 10.15
C VAL A 169 18.78 -2.68 10.71
N ALA A 170 18.16 -3.75 10.24
CA ALA A 170 18.54 -5.13 10.52
C ALA A 170 18.15 -6.03 9.33
N PRO A 171 18.76 -7.23 9.20
CA PRO A 171 18.31 -8.17 8.19
C PRO A 171 16.79 -8.44 8.33
N PRO A 172 16.02 -8.40 7.25
CA PRO A 172 14.58 -8.55 7.31
C PRO A 172 14.20 -9.99 7.72
N LYS A 173 13.24 -10.12 8.64
CA LYS A 173 12.69 -11.42 9.07
C LYS A 173 11.82 -12.05 7.99
N ARG A 174 11.17 -11.23 7.16
CA ARG A 174 10.33 -11.62 6.02
C ARG A 174 10.71 -10.77 4.81
N PRO A 175 10.81 -11.32 3.61
CA PRO A 175 11.24 -10.56 2.43
C PRO A 175 10.16 -9.61 1.93
N GLY A 176 10.57 -8.42 1.51
CA GLY A 176 9.79 -7.44 0.76
C GLY A 176 8.38 -7.19 1.30
N ALA A 177 7.39 -7.22 0.41
CA ALA A 177 5.99 -6.98 0.74
C ALA A 177 5.36 -8.07 1.65
N ALA A 178 6.01 -9.21 1.85
CA ALA A 178 5.49 -10.29 2.72
C ALA A 178 5.46 -9.90 4.21
N ARG A 179 6.15 -8.83 4.61
CA ARG A 179 6.09 -8.30 5.99
C ARG A 179 4.92 -7.34 6.22
N LEU A 180 4.26 -6.85 5.15
CA LEU A 180 3.18 -5.88 5.24
C LEU A 180 1.85 -6.57 5.53
N ALA A 181 1.08 -6.05 6.48
CA ALA A 181 -0.28 -6.53 6.73
C ALA A 181 -1.23 -6.23 5.57
N ILE A 182 -1.00 -5.09 4.88
CA ILE A 182 -1.74 -4.70 3.68
C ILE A 182 -0.80 -4.78 2.50
N ARG A 183 -1.11 -5.64 1.53
CA ARG A 183 -0.28 -5.78 0.35
C ARG A 183 -0.41 -4.58 -0.59
N PRO A 184 0.70 -3.96 -0.99
CA PRO A 184 0.66 -2.85 -1.93
C PRO A 184 0.23 -3.33 -3.32
N TYR A 185 -0.26 -2.40 -4.14
CA TYR A 185 -0.59 -2.65 -5.54
C TYR A 185 0.59 -3.31 -6.29
N PRO A 186 0.40 -4.51 -6.85
CA PRO A 186 1.50 -5.28 -7.42
C PRO A 186 1.85 -4.83 -8.85
N LYS A 187 2.43 -3.65 -9.00
CA LYS A 187 2.79 -3.02 -10.28
C LYS A 187 3.60 -3.92 -11.22
N ARG A 188 4.37 -4.87 -10.68
CA ARG A 188 5.16 -5.84 -11.47
C ARG A 188 4.30 -6.77 -12.35
N LEU A 189 2.99 -6.82 -12.11
CA LEU A 189 2.04 -7.59 -12.91
C LEU A 189 1.42 -6.76 -14.05
N GLU A 190 1.85 -5.52 -14.25
CA GLU A 190 1.47 -4.72 -15.41
C GLU A 190 2.26 -5.19 -16.64
N GLU A 191 1.55 -5.52 -17.69
CA GLU A 191 2.12 -6.01 -18.94
C GLU A 191 1.35 -5.44 -20.13
N GLN A 192 2.07 -4.92 -21.12
CA GLN A 192 1.48 -4.61 -22.43
C GLN A 192 1.53 -5.85 -23.29
N VAL A 193 0.40 -6.21 -23.87
CA VAL A 193 0.25 -7.39 -24.72
C VAL A 193 -0.48 -7.03 -26.01
N GLN A 194 -0.11 -7.70 -27.11
CA GLN A 194 -0.80 -7.63 -28.38
C GLN A 194 -1.42 -9.01 -28.66
N LEU A 195 -2.72 -9.02 -28.96
CA LEU A 195 -3.41 -10.24 -29.39
C LEU A 195 -3.07 -10.55 -30.86
N GLN A 196 -3.35 -11.80 -31.28
CA GLN A 196 -3.09 -12.24 -32.66
C GLN A 196 -3.83 -11.41 -33.73
N ASN A 197 -4.96 -10.80 -33.37
CA ASN A 197 -5.75 -9.90 -34.23
C ASN A 197 -5.20 -8.47 -34.31
N GLY A 198 -4.07 -8.18 -33.64
CA GLY A 198 -3.42 -6.86 -33.58
C GLY A 198 -3.94 -5.92 -32.50
N GLU A 199 -4.97 -6.30 -31.74
CA GLU A 199 -5.48 -5.48 -30.63
C GLU A 199 -4.46 -5.42 -29.47
N GLU A 200 -4.21 -4.22 -28.95
CA GLU A 200 -3.28 -3.99 -27.83
C GLU A 200 -4.03 -3.76 -26.53
N TYR A 201 -3.54 -4.39 -25.47
CA TYR A 201 -4.09 -4.29 -24.12
C TYR A 201 -2.98 -4.04 -23.08
N LEU A 202 -3.30 -3.22 -22.07
CA LEU A 202 -2.58 -3.21 -20.83
C LEU A 202 -3.27 -4.21 -19.86
N ILE A 203 -2.63 -5.34 -19.61
CA ILE A 203 -3.05 -6.25 -18.54
C ILE A 203 -2.45 -5.75 -17.24
N ARG A 204 -3.28 -5.52 -16.24
CA ARG A 204 -2.83 -5.03 -14.94
C ARG A 204 -3.78 -5.45 -13.81
N PRO A 205 -3.30 -5.43 -12.54
CA PRO A 205 -4.19 -5.57 -11.40
C PRO A 205 -5.29 -4.50 -11.42
N ILE A 206 -6.48 -4.89 -10.98
CA ILE A 206 -7.61 -3.96 -10.84
C ILE A 206 -7.32 -2.98 -9.70
N ARG A 207 -7.80 -1.75 -9.80
CA ARG A 207 -7.59 -0.66 -8.82
C ARG A 207 -8.93 -0.14 -8.30
N PRO A 208 -8.96 0.48 -7.11
CA PRO A 208 -10.17 1.16 -6.62
C PRO A 208 -10.71 2.21 -7.61
N GLU A 209 -9.83 2.92 -8.31
CA GLU A 209 -10.17 3.96 -9.29
C GLU A 209 -10.87 3.40 -10.55
N ASP A 210 -10.85 2.08 -10.73
CA ASP A 210 -11.51 1.41 -11.86
C ASP A 210 -13.02 1.28 -11.71
N GLU A 211 -13.61 1.67 -10.58
CA GLU A 211 -15.04 1.53 -10.31
C GLU A 211 -15.92 2.04 -11.46
N ALA A 212 -15.64 3.25 -11.95
CA ALA A 212 -16.40 3.83 -13.05
C ALA A 212 -16.22 3.04 -14.38
N ALA A 213 -15.02 2.52 -14.65
CA ALA A 213 -14.74 1.73 -15.84
C ALA A 213 -15.39 0.34 -15.77
N VAL A 214 -15.38 -0.30 -14.61
CA VAL A 214 -16.07 -1.58 -14.35
C VAL A 214 -17.58 -1.42 -14.55
N ARG A 215 -18.16 -0.34 -14.01
CA ARG A 215 -19.60 -0.05 -14.19
C ARG A 215 -19.95 0.09 -15.67
N ARG A 216 -19.21 0.90 -16.44
CA ARG A 216 -19.41 1.03 -17.89
C ARG A 216 -19.24 -0.30 -18.63
N ALA A 217 -18.28 -1.14 -18.22
CA ALA A 217 -18.10 -2.45 -18.82
C ALA A 217 -19.34 -3.34 -18.61
N PHE A 218 -19.90 -3.37 -17.41
CA PHE A 218 -21.13 -4.12 -17.14
C PHE A 218 -22.35 -3.59 -17.88
N GLU A 219 -22.51 -2.28 -18.06
CA GLU A 219 -23.59 -1.66 -18.84
C GLU A 219 -23.55 -2.06 -20.32
N ARG A 220 -22.38 -2.46 -20.82
CA ARG A 220 -22.17 -2.93 -22.20
C ARG A 220 -22.33 -4.45 -22.37
N MET A 221 -22.47 -5.19 -21.26
CA MET A 221 -22.69 -6.63 -21.31
C MET A 221 -24.14 -6.96 -21.66
N SER A 222 -24.33 -8.05 -22.42
CA SER A 222 -25.67 -8.57 -22.64
C SER A 222 -26.28 -9.14 -21.34
N PRO A 223 -27.61 -9.13 -21.18
CA PRO A 223 -28.26 -9.76 -20.03
C PRO A 223 -27.89 -11.25 -19.87
N GLU A 224 -27.65 -11.92 -20.99
CA GLU A 224 -27.22 -13.31 -21.02
C GLU A 224 -25.82 -13.49 -20.44
N ASP A 225 -24.83 -12.66 -20.86
CA ASP A 225 -23.48 -12.72 -20.32
C ASP A 225 -23.46 -12.39 -18.83
N ILE A 226 -24.31 -11.45 -18.38
CA ILE A 226 -24.45 -11.13 -16.95
C ILE A 226 -24.99 -12.35 -16.18
N ARG A 227 -26.01 -13.03 -16.71
CA ARG A 227 -26.59 -14.23 -16.12
C ARG A 227 -25.58 -15.37 -16.03
N LEU A 228 -24.87 -15.64 -17.13
CA LEU A 228 -23.82 -16.66 -17.18
C LEU A 228 -22.69 -16.42 -16.19
N ARG A 229 -22.44 -15.15 -15.83
CA ARG A 229 -21.38 -14.77 -14.90
C ARG A 229 -21.83 -14.77 -13.43
N LEU A 230 -22.98 -14.13 -13.14
CA LEU A 230 -23.42 -13.91 -11.75
C LEU A 230 -24.32 -15.02 -11.23
N HIS A 231 -24.71 -15.95 -12.10
CA HIS A 231 -25.69 -17.00 -11.81
C HIS A 231 -27.01 -16.44 -11.24
N THR A 232 -27.26 -15.16 -11.41
CA THR A 232 -28.46 -14.42 -10.95
C THR A 232 -28.86 -13.37 -11.98
N PRO A 233 -30.15 -13.11 -12.17
CA PRO A 233 -30.65 -12.13 -13.13
C PRO A 233 -30.55 -10.69 -12.61
N THR A 234 -29.38 -10.27 -12.10
CA THR A 234 -29.20 -8.92 -11.54
C THR A 234 -28.74 -7.96 -12.62
N SER A 235 -29.60 -7.03 -13.01
CA SER A 235 -29.30 -6.02 -14.04
C SER A 235 -28.57 -4.78 -13.54
N GLN A 236 -28.40 -4.60 -12.23
CA GLN A 236 -27.79 -3.40 -11.67
C GLN A 236 -26.69 -3.74 -10.66
N LEU A 237 -25.50 -3.21 -10.92
CA LEU A 237 -24.40 -3.22 -9.94
C LEU A 237 -24.55 -2.06 -8.96
N THR A 238 -24.76 -2.39 -7.68
CA THR A 238 -24.70 -1.37 -6.62
C THR A 238 -23.26 -0.89 -6.43
N HIS A 239 -23.08 0.32 -5.86
CA HIS A 239 -21.75 0.82 -5.47
C HIS A 239 -21.00 -0.20 -4.60
N ALA A 240 -21.67 -0.78 -3.59
CA ALA A 240 -21.07 -1.78 -2.72
C ALA A 240 -20.59 -3.05 -3.47
N THR A 241 -21.29 -3.45 -4.53
CA THR A 241 -20.87 -4.60 -5.35
C THR A 241 -19.63 -4.26 -6.17
N VAL A 242 -19.60 -3.07 -6.82
CA VAL A 242 -18.44 -2.65 -7.62
C VAL A 242 -17.23 -2.39 -6.73
N ALA A 243 -17.41 -1.79 -5.56
CA ALA A 243 -16.34 -1.60 -4.59
C ALA A 243 -15.69 -2.94 -4.19
N ARG A 244 -16.49 -4.00 -3.96
CA ARG A 244 -15.96 -5.36 -3.68
C ARG A 244 -15.19 -5.96 -4.86
N LEU A 245 -15.48 -5.55 -6.09
CA LEU A 245 -14.77 -6.01 -7.28
C LEU A 245 -13.46 -5.25 -7.51
N THR A 246 -13.35 -4.00 -7.03
CA THR A 246 -12.22 -3.12 -7.31
C THR A 246 -11.28 -2.90 -6.12
N GLN A 247 -11.80 -3.00 -4.88
CA GLN A 247 -11.02 -2.82 -3.65
C GLN A 247 -10.61 -4.18 -3.09
N LEU A 248 -9.61 -4.79 -3.73
CA LEU A 248 -9.15 -6.13 -3.38
C LEU A 248 -8.08 -6.09 -2.28
N ASP A 249 -8.15 -7.06 -1.39
CA ASP A 249 -7.02 -7.45 -0.55
C ASP A 249 -6.09 -8.34 -1.38
N TYR A 250 -5.03 -7.78 -1.94
CA TYR A 250 -4.09 -8.52 -2.80
C TYR A 250 -3.35 -9.66 -2.09
N ASP A 251 -3.56 -9.86 -0.79
CA ASP A 251 -3.05 -11.04 -0.10
C ASP A 251 -3.91 -12.28 -0.35
N ARG A 252 -5.22 -12.10 -0.44
CA ARG A 252 -6.19 -13.19 -0.65
C ARG A 252 -6.79 -13.21 -2.04
N ASP A 253 -7.02 -12.03 -2.60
CA ASP A 253 -7.68 -11.83 -3.88
C ASP A 253 -6.72 -11.26 -4.92
N MET A 254 -6.76 -11.74 -6.14
CA MET A 254 -6.09 -11.13 -7.27
C MET A 254 -7.06 -10.97 -8.42
N GLY A 255 -7.23 -9.74 -8.87
CA GLY A 255 -8.00 -9.40 -10.07
C GLY A 255 -7.09 -8.75 -11.11
N LEU A 256 -7.07 -9.28 -12.33
CA LEU A 256 -6.43 -8.66 -13.48
C LEU A 256 -7.50 -8.14 -14.43
N VAL A 257 -7.27 -6.96 -15.01
CA VAL A 257 -8.13 -6.35 -16.02
C VAL A 257 -7.35 -6.13 -17.31
N ALA A 258 -8.04 -6.33 -18.43
CA ALA A 258 -7.56 -5.95 -19.75
C ALA A 258 -8.10 -4.56 -20.10
N VAL A 259 -7.23 -3.58 -20.06
CA VAL A 259 -7.53 -2.20 -20.42
C VAL A 259 -7.14 -2.00 -21.88
N ALA A 260 -8.13 -1.65 -22.70
CA ALA A 260 -7.83 -1.26 -24.09
C ALA A 260 -6.92 -0.04 -24.07
N SER A 261 -5.89 -0.02 -24.93
CA SER A 261 -4.96 1.11 -25.03
C SER A 261 -5.75 2.36 -25.40
N PRO A 262 -5.95 3.32 -24.50
CA PRO A 262 -6.68 4.53 -24.85
C PRO A 262 -5.78 5.37 -25.74
N PHE A 263 -6.32 5.91 -26.82
CA PHE A 263 -5.72 7.10 -27.42
C PHE A 263 -5.44 8.10 -26.30
N ARG A 264 -4.25 8.72 -26.31
CA ARG A 264 -3.83 9.66 -25.25
C ARG A 264 -4.96 10.61 -24.88
N GLY A 265 -5.47 10.49 -23.64
CA GLY A 265 -6.53 11.35 -23.10
C GLY A 265 -7.94 10.74 -23.02
N ALA A 266 -8.18 9.54 -23.55
CA ALA A 266 -9.46 8.86 -23.35
C ALA A 266 -9.55 8.15 -21.98
N ALA A 267 -10.77 8.03 -21.43
CA ALA A 267 -10.99 7.26 -20.22
C ALA A 267 -10.66 5.77 -20.44
N ALA A 268 -10.04 5.13 -19.46
CA ALA A 268 -9.72 3.72 -19.54
C ALA A 268 -10.97 2.86 -19.80
N GLU A 269 -10.92 1.99 -20.80
CA GLU A 269 -11.97 1.02 -21.11
C GLU A 269 -11.51 -0.40 -20.71
N ILE A 270 -12.28 -1.05 -19.85
CA ILE A 270 -12.05 -2.43 -19.45
C ILE A 270 -12.82 -3.33 -20.40
N HIS A 271 -12.12 -4.16 -21.17
CA HIS A 271 -12.67 -5.11 -22.12
C HIS A 271 -12.79 -6.53 -21.56
N GLY A 272 -12.13 -6.82 -20.47
CA GLY A 272 -12.25 -8.10 -19.77
C GLY A 272 -11.56 -8.04 -18.41
N GLY A 273 -11.82 -9.03 -17.59
CA GLY A 273 -11.19 -9.20 -16.30
C GLY A 273 -11.23 -10.64 -15.83
N VAL A 274 -10.27 -11.01 -15.01
CA VAL A 274 -10.18 -12.29 -14.33
C VAL A 274 -9.85 -12.04 -12.87
N ARG A 275 -10.42 -12.84 -11.97
CA ARG A 275 -10.15 -12.80 -10.53
C ARG A 275 -9.96 -14.22 -10.01
N ILE A 276 -9.08 -14.35 -9.03
CA ILE A 276 -9.06 -15.50 -8.12
C ILE A 276 -9.22 -15.01 -6.68
N SER A 277 -9.89 -15.81 -5.87
CA SER A 277 -10.04 -15.63 -4.43
C SER A 277 -9.53 -16.88 -3.74
N ALA A 278 -8.45 -16.73 -2.96
CA ALA A 278 -7.87 -17.86 -2.25
C ALA A 278 -8.68 -18.19 -1.00
N ASP A 279 -8.82 -19.48 -0.74
CA ASP A 279 -9.40 -20.00 0.49
C ASP A 279 -8.50 -19.63 1.69
N PRO A 280 -9.03 -19.65 2.93
CA PRO A 280 -8.29 -19.22 4.11
C PRO A 280 -6.98 -19.98 4.35
N ASP A 281 -6.85 -21.21 3.88
CA ASP A 281 -5.63 -22.03 3.95
C ASP A 281 -4.59 -21.68 2.86
N GLY A 282 -5.00 -20.89 1.84
CA GLY A 282 -4.15 -20.48 0.72
C GLY A 282 -3.76 -21.61 -0.23
N GLN A 283 -4.40 -22.80 -0.11
CA GLN A 283 -4.08 -23.95 -0.94
C GLN A 283 -4.94 -23.99 -2.21
N THR A 284 -6.19 -23.55 -2.12
CA THR A 284 -7.13 -23.54 -3.22
C THR A 284 -7.60 -22.13 -3.52
N ALA A 285 -8.06 -21.87 -4.74
CA ALA A 285 -8.62 -20.59 -5.13
C ALA A 285 -9.76 -20.75 -6.13
N GLU A 286 -10.86 -20.04 -5.90
CA GLU A 286 -11.95 -19.92 -6.86
C GLU A 286 -11.63 -18.85 -7.90
N PHE A 287 -11.96 -19.10 -9.17
CA PHE A 287 -11.74 -18.14 -10.24
C PHE A 287 -13.05 -17.65 -10.87
N TRP A 288 -12.97 -16.43 -11.40
CA TRP A 288 -14.01 -15.82 -12.26
C TRP A 288 -13.33 -15.11 -13.42
N VAL A 289 -13.86 -15.27 -14.62
CA VAL A 289 -13.40 -14.55 -15.81
C VAL A 289 -14.57 -13.96 -16.58
N THR A 290 -14.35 -12.79 -17.17
CA THR A 290 -15.34 -12.09 -17.98
C THR A 290 -14.66 -11.39 -19.13
N VAL A 291 -15.26 -11.47 -20.32
CA VAL A 291 -14.89 -10.68 -21.50
C VAL A 291 -16.16 -10.00 -22.01
N LEU A 292 -16.06 -8.72 -22.39
CA LEU A 292 -17.20 -7.97 -22.91
C LEU A 292 -17.88 -8.69 -24.08
N SER A 293 -19.21 -8.56 -24.14
CA SER A 293 -20.01 -9.04 -25.27
C SER A 293 -19.46 -8.50 -26.59
N GLY A 294 -19.32 -9.38 -27.58
CA GLY A 294 -18.75 -9.02 -28.89
C GLY A 294 -17.21 -9.00 -28.97
N LEU A 295 -16.49 -9.12 -27.85
CA LEU A 295 -15.03 -9.29 -27.81
C LEU A 295 -14.60 -10.71 -27.45
N GLN A 296 -15.55 -11.61 -27.23
CA GLN A 296 -15.33 -13.02 -26.96
C GLN A 296 -14.72 -13.73 -28.16
N SER A 297 -14.12 -14.89 -27.93
CA SER A 297 -13.46 -15.74 -28.97
C SER A 297 -12.30 -15.07 -29.72
N ARG A 298 -11.74 -13.95 -29.20
CA ARG A 298 -10.57 -13.26 -29.75
C ARG A 298 -9.26 -13.58 -28.99
N GLY A 299 -9.28 -14.56 -28.09
CA GLY A 299 -8.14 -14.97 -27.28
C GLY A 299 -7.95 -14.20 -25.96
N LEU A 300 -8.75 -13.14 -25.69
CA LEU A 300 -8.61 -12.34 -24.49
C LEU A 300 -8.89 -13.11 -23.20
N GLY A 301 -9.94 -13.96 -23.19
CA GLY A 301 -10.26 -14.83 -22.06
C GLY A 301 -9.13 -15.83 -21.75
N HIS A 302 -8.56 -16.43 -22.79
CA HIS A 302 -7.43 -17.36 -22.65
C HIS A 302 -6.19 -16.65 -22.09
N LEU A 303 -5.89 -15.44 -22.58
CA LEU A 303 -4.77 -14.63 -22.08
C LEU A 303 -4.94 -14.31 -20.57
N LEU A 304 -6.10 -13.78 -20.18
CA LEU A 304 -6.41 -13.44 -18.79
C LEU A 304 -6.29 -14.65 -17.88
N MET A 305 -6.89 -15.77 -18.26
CA MET A 305 -6.81 -17.03 -17.50
C MET A 305 -5.36 -17.52 -17.39
N SER A 306 -4.60 -17.51 -18.48
CA SER A 306 -3.17 -17.92 -18.45
C SER A 306 -2.36 -17.07 -17.49
N ARG A 307 -2.58 -15.75 -17.43
CA ARG A 307 -1.87 -14.83 -16.53
C ARG A 307 -2.24 -15.07 -15.07
N ILE A 308 -3.54 -15.25 -14.77
CA ILE A 308 -3.96 -15.47 -13.40
C ILE A 308 -3.53 -16.85 -12.88
N LEU A 309 -3.49 -17.88 -13.73
CA LEU A 309 -2.97 -19.20 -13.37
C LEU A 309 -1.46 -19.18 -13.11
N ALA A 310 -0.70 -18.42 -13.92
CA ALA A 310 0.72 -18.19 -13.66
C ALA A 310 0.95 -17.46 -12.32
N TYR A 311 0.11 -16.46 -12.00
CA TYR A 311 0.13 -15.80 -10.70
C TYR A 311 -0.17 -16.80 -9.57
N ALA A 312 -1.20 -17.65 -9.71
CA ALA A 312 -1.60 -18.64 -8.70
C ALA A 312 -0.45 -19.63 -8.41
N ARG A 313 0.23 -20.14 -9.45
CA ARG A 313 1.42 -20.99 -9.29
C ARG A 313 2.53 -20.29 -8.51
N ASN A 314 2.86 -19.05 -8.88
CA ASN A 314 3.90 -18.26 -8.21
C ASN A 314 3.54 -17.92 -6.74
N ARG A 315 2.27 -17.99 -6.37
CA ARG A 315 1.79 -17.82 -4.99
C ARG A 315 1.80 -19.12 -4.19
N GLY A 316 2.04 -20.27 -4.83
CA GLY A 316 2.00 -21.58 -4.20
C GLY A 316 0.59 -22.12 -4.00
N ILE A 317 -0.40 -21.61 -4.74
CA ILE A 317 -1.76 -22.18 -4.79
C ILE A 317 -1.65 -23.51 -5.54
N SER A 318 -2.14 -24.58 -4.92
CA SER A 318 -2.03 -25.93 -5.47
C SER A 318 -3.16 -26.29 -6.42
N GLU A 319 -4.34 -25.65 -6.28
CA GLU A 319 -5.50 -25.94 -7.10
C GLU A 319 -6.35 -24.68 -7.35
N VAL A 320 -6.84 -24.53 -8.59
CA VAL A 320 -7.80 -23.48 -8.96
C VAL A 320 -9.09 -24.16 -9.43
N TYR A 321 -10.25 -23.68 -8.94
CA TYR A 321 -11.56 -24.21 -9.27
C TYR A 321 -12.56 -23.12 -9.62
N GLY A 322 -13.67 -23.49 -10.22
CA GLY A 322 -14.77 -22.57 -10.52
C GLY A 322 -16.06 -23.30 -10.88
N MET A 323 -17.18 -22.60 -10.77
CA MET A 323 -18.49 -23.11 -11.18
C MET A 323 -18.86 -22.54 -12.55
N VAL A 324 -19.23 -23.40 -13.49
CA VAL A 324 -19.57 -23.00 -14.86
C VAL A 324 -20.94 -23.59 -15.21
N LEU A 325 -21.85 -22.75 -15.69
CA LEU A 325 -23.14 -23.24 -16.19
C LEU A 325 -22.94 -24.15 -17.40
N ARG A 326 -23.64 -25.28 -17.47
CA ARG A 326 -23.50 -26.25 -18.55
C ARG A 326 -23.79 -25.69 -19.94
N GLU A 327 -24.69 -24.72 -20.01
CA GLU A 327 -25.01 -23.99 -21.24
C GLU A 327 -23.89 -23.02 -21.70
N ASN A 328 -22.95 -22.69 -20.83
CA ASN A 328 -21.78 -21.83 -21.16
C ASN A 328 -20.68 -22.64 -21.86
N GLY A 329 -21.00 -23.13 -23.06
CA GLY A 329 -20.08 -23.96 -23.84
C GLY A 329 -18.75 -23.28 -24.16
N GLY A 330 -18.74 -21.95 -24.34
CA GLY A 330 -17.52 -21.18 -24.57
C GLY A 330 -16.58 -21.23 -23.37
N MET A 331 -17.11 -21.10 -22.16
CA MET A 331 -16.35 -21.18 -20.93
C MET A 331 -15.81 -22.59 -20.67
N LEU A 332 -16.66 -23.63 -20.88
CA LEU A 332 -16.25 -25.02 -20.75
C LEU A 332 -15.12 -25.38 -21.73
N THR A 333 -15.19 -24.88 -22.97
CA THR A 333 -14.13 -25.05 -23.96
C THR A 333 -12.82 -24.38 -23.48
N LEU A 334 -12.88 -23.13 -23.02
CA LEU A 334 -11.73 -22.43 -22.47
C LEU A 334 -11.10 -23.20 -21.29
N CYS A 335 -11.92 -23.73 -20.39
CA CYS A 335 -11.44 -24.53 -19.26
C CYS A 335 -10.74 -25.82 -19.74
N ARG A 336 -11.30 -26.55 -20.71
CA ARG A 336 -10.67 -27.75 -21.28
C ARG A 336 -9.33 -27.43 -21.94
N ASP A 337 -9.27 -26.36 -22.74
CA ASP A 337 -8.04 -25.92 -23.42
C ASP A 337 -6.91 -25.56 -22.42
N LEU A 338 -7.28 -25.07 -21.22
CA LEU A 338 -6.36 -24.75 -20.14
C LEU A 338 -6.04 -25.95 -19.22
N GLY A 339 -6.66 -27.13 -19.48
CA GLY A 339 -6.39 -28.38 -18.76
C GLY A 339 -7.25 -28.58 -17.50
N PHE A 340 -8.32 -27.83 -17.31
CA PHE A 340 -9.28 -28.08 -16.24
C PHE A 340 -10.03 -29.38 -16.47
N ARG A 341 -10.33 -30.08 -15.38
CA ARG A 341 -11.20 -31.27 -15.36
C ARG A 341 -12.58 -30.87 -14.87
N GLU A 342 -13.60 -31.38 -15.54
CA GLU A 342 -15.00 -31.23 -15.14
C GLU A 342 -15.34 -32.25 -14.05
N ILE A 343 -15.95 -31.80 -12.97
CA ILE A 343 -16.38 -32.62 -11.84
C ILE A 343 -17.88 -32.42 -11.66
N GLU A 344 -18.62 -33.51 -11.69
CA GLU A 344 -20.05 -33.46 -11.45
C GLU A 344 -20.34 -33.17 -9.97
N PRO A 345 -21.13 -32.12 -9.67
CA PRO A 345 -21.53 -31.86 -8.30
C PRO A 345 -22.46 -32.95 -7.77
N PRO A 346 -22.40 -33.33 -6.48
CA PRO A 346 -23.32 -34.27 -5.88
C PRO A 346 -24.77 -33.81 -6.05
N GLY A 347 -25.60 -34.63 -6.72
CA GLY A 347 -27.01 -34.32 -6.97
C GLY A 347 -27.33 -33.70 -8.33
N GLY A 348 -26.32 -33.50 -9.19
CA GLY A 348 -26.52 -32.86 -10.50
C GLY A 348 -26.75 -31.33 -10.35
N GLY A 349 -27.14 -30.67 -11.42
CA GLY A 349 -27.44 -29.25 -11.39
C GLY A 349 -27.18 -28.54 -12.73
N GLU A 350 -27.54 -27.27 -12.80
CA GLU A 350 -27.33 -26.44 -13.99
C GLU A 350 -25.85 -26.04 -14.21
N ALA A 351 -25.01 -26.19 -13.18
CA ALA A 351 -23.59 -25.89 -13.23
C ALA A 351 -22.74 -27.14 -13.04
N VAL A 352 -21.55 -27.12 -13.58
CA VAL A 352 -20.48 -28.10 -13.39
C VAL A 352 -19.29 -27.41 -12.71
N GLU A 353 -18.65 -28.12 -11.81
CA GLU A 353 -17.42 -27.66 -11.20
C GLU A 353 -16.24 -28.01 -12.11
N VAL A 354 -15.34 -27.02 -12.34
CA VAL A 354 -14.11 -27.23 -13.09
C VAL A 354 -12.93 -27.03 -12.16
N ARG A 355 -11.92 -27.93 -12.21
CA ARG A 355 -10.74 -27.91 -11.35
C ARG A 355 -9.46 -28.09 -12.14
N LEU A 356 -8.42 -27.35 -11.75
CA LEU A 356 -7.07 -27.46 -12.30
C LEU A 356 -6.05 -27.54 -11.16
N ALA A 357 -5.36 -28.66 -11.06
CA ALA A 357 -4.19 -28.78 -10.20
C ALA A 357 -3.01 -27.98 -10.80
N LEU A 358 -2.40 -27.15 -9.97
CA LEU A 358 -1.24 -26.34 -10.33
C LEU A 358 0.01 -27.04 -9.77
N SER A 359 0.71 -27.78 -10.61
CA SER A 359 2.01 -28.37 -10.28
C SER A 359 3.14 -27.36 -10.43
#